data_d3655fb0040537e13dfd4ec1405e40f1
#
_entry.id   d3655fb0040537e13dfd4ec1405e40f1
#
_cell.length_a   1.000
_cell.length_b   1.000
_cell.length_c   1.000
_cell.angle_alpha   90.00
_cell.angle_beta   90.00
_cell.angle_gamma   90.00
#
_symmetry.space_group_name_H-M   'P 1'
#
loop_
_entity.id
_entity.type
_entity.pdbx_description
1 polymer ?
#
loop_
_entity_poly.entity_id
_entity_poly.type
_entity_poly.pdbx_seq_one_letter_code
_entity_poly.pdbx_strand_id
1 'polypeptide(L)'
;MTNMIEARGLTHEYIQRDEEGNVQGIQTAVDHVDLDVKSGQFISILGHNGSGKSTLAKHLNALLSPTEGTLYIDGIEAGKEENILNIRRTAGMVFQNPDNQIIASVVEEDVGFGPENIGIPTDEIWQRVEKSLKSVGMWEYRKHSPNKLSGGQKQRVAIAGVMAMQPKCIVLDEPTAMLDPDGRKDVIEAVHELNLKRGVTIILITHYM
;
A
#
# COMPACT_ATOMS: atom_id res chain seq x y z
N MET A 1 -16.54 1.49 -16.96
CA MET A 1 -15.38 1.29 -16.07
C MET A 1 -15.92 1.17 -14.66
N THR A 2 -15.55 0.12 -13.97
CA THR A 2 -15.96 -0.12 -12.56
C THR A 2 -15.16 0.76 -11.62
N ASN A 3 -15.74 1.18 -10.50
CA ASN A 3 -15.01 1.88 -9.46
C ASN A 3 -14.11 0.88 -8.71
N MET A 4 -12.82 1.23 -8.57
CA MET A 4 -11.88 0.51 -7.71
C MET A 4 -12.06 0.93 -6.25
N ILE A 5 -12.25 2.23 -6.02
CA ILE A 5 -12.53 2.81 -4.71
C ILE A 5 -13.81 3.63 -4.82
N GLU A 6 -14.69 3.48 -3.86
CA GLU A 6 -15.87 4.32 -3.68
C GLU A 6 -16.06 4.62 -2.20
N ALA A 7 -15.88 5.87 -1.80
CA ALA A 7 -16.08 6.34 -0.44
C ALA A 7 -17.17 7.41 -0.42
N ARG A 8 -18.04 7.38 0.62
CA ARG A 8 -19.10 8.37 0.83
C ARG A 8 -19.14 8.75 2.30
N GLY A 9 -18.93 10.05 2.56
CA GLY A 9 -18.90 10.60 3.90
C GLY A 9 -17.89 9.90 4.82
N LEU A 10 -16.78 9.38 4.25
CA LEU A 10 -15.78 8.61 5.01
C LEU A 10 -15.21 9.45 6.14
N THR A 11 -15.42 9.03 7.37
CA THR A 11 -14.94 9.70 8.58
C THR A 11 -14.14 8.73 9.44
N HIS A 12 -13.04 9.22 10.02
CA HIS A 12 -12.27 8.48 11.02
C HIS A 12 -11.85 9.35 12.18
N GLU A 13 -12.20 8.89 13.37
CA GLU A 13 -11.87 9.52 14.62
C GLU A 13 -10.95 8.66 15.48
N TYR A 14 -9.87 9.25 15.99
CA TYR A 14 -9.01 8.65 16.99
C TYR A 14 -9.48 9.06 18.37
N ILE A 15 -9.80 8.07 19.22
CA ILE A 15 -10.19 8.30 20.62
C ILE A 15 -8.95 8.20 21.48
N GLN A 16 -8.57 9.31 22.11
CA GLN A 16 -7.50 9.35 23.10
C GLN A 16 -8.07 8.95 24.47
N ARG A 17 -7.42 7.99 25.12
CA ARG A 17 -7.79 7.50 26.46
C ARG A 17 -6.62 7.70 27.42
N ASP A 18 -6.93 7.97 28.69
CA ASP A 18 -5.94 7.96 29.77
C ASP A 18 -5.59 6.53 30.22
N GLU A 19 -4.67 6.42 31.20
CA GLU A 19 -4.23 5.14 31.76
C GLU A 19 -5.37 4.39 32.47
N GLU A 20 -6.43 5.10 32.88
CA GLU A 20 -7.63 4.54 33.50
C GLU A 20 -8.71 4.14 32.50
N GLY A 21 -8.49 4.42 31.17
CA GLY A 21 -9.40 4.10 30.07
C GLY A 21 -10.47 5.17 29.79
N ASN A 22 -10.47 6.30 30.51
CA ASN A 22 -11.42 7.40 30.27
C ASN A 22 -11.07 8.15 28.99
N VAL A 23 -12.08 8.62 28.25
CA VAL A 23 -11.90 9.41 27.04
C VAL A 23 -11.38 10.81 27.42
N GLN A 24 -10.15 11.13 26.97
CA GLN A 24 -9.54 12.47 27.13
C GLN A 24 -9.83 13.41 25.96
N GLY A 25 -10.03 12.83 24.75
CA GLY A 25 -10.30 13.62 23.56
C GLY A 25 -10.64 12.76 22.35
N ILE A 26 -11.23 13.40 21.35
CA ILE A 26 -11.52 12.80 20.04
C ILE A 26 -10.83 13.69 19.01
N GLN A 27 -10.06 13.07 18.12
CA GLN A 27 -9.39 13.74 17.01
C GLN A 27 -9.90 13.18 15.69
N THR A 28 -10.66 13.99 14.95
CA THR A 28 -11.08 13.66 13.58
C THR A 28 -9.90 13.78 12.63
N ALA A 29 -9.47 12.66 12.05
CA ALA A 29 -8.33 12.59 11.14
C ALA A 29 -8.75 12.56 9.67
N VAL A 30 -9.93 12.00 9.37
CA VAL A 30 -10.59 12.04 8.06
C VAL A 30 -12.01 12.51 8.33
N ASP A 31 -12.47 13.52 7.60
CA ASP A 31 -13.75 14.20 7.86
C ASP A 31 -14.61 14.23 6.57
N HIS A 32 -15.67 13.42 6.55
CA HIS A 32 -16.70 13.35 5.50
C HIS A 32 -16.15 13.31 4.05
N VAL A 33 -15.11 12.49 3.81
CA VAL A 33 -14.46 12.42 2.49
C VAL A 33 -15.27 11.56 1.53
N ASP A 34 -15.60 12.15 0.36
CA ASP A 34 -16.09 11.45 -0.82
C ASP A 34 -14.95 11.22 -1.81
N LEU A 35 -14.79 9.99 -2.29
CA LEU A 35 -13.72 9.63 -3.22
C LEU A 35 -14.19 8.55 -4.19
N ASP A 36 -14.01 8.79 -5.48
CA ASP A 36 -14.20 7.82 -6.55
C ASP A 36 -12.90 7.61 -7.33
N VAL A 37 -12.41 6.38 -7.38
CA VAL A 37 -11.25 5.99 -8.20
C VAL A 37 -11.68 4.87 -9.12
N LYS A 38 -11.50 5.07 -10.43
CA LYS A 38 -11.81 4.03 -11.43
C LYS A 38 -10.65 3.05 -11.56
N SER A 39 -10.97 1.81 -11.91
CA SER A 39 -9.96 0.77 -12.17
C SER A 39 -8.97 1.24 -13.23
N GLY A 40 -7.67 1.04 -12.99
CA GLY A 40 -6.57 1.41 -13.88
C GLY A 40 -6.15 2.88 -13.81
N GLN A 41 -6.78 3.73 -13.00
CA GLN A 41 -6.34 5.11 -12.81
C GLN A 41 -5.03 5.18 -12.00
N PHE A 42 -4.24 6.20 -12.30
CA PHE A 42 -3.16 6.68 -11.45
C PHE A 42 -3.61 8.00 -10.83
N ILE A 43 -3.77 8.04 -9.50
CA ILE A 43 -4.14 9.26 -8.78
C ILE A 43 -3.09 9.61 -7.75
N SER A 44 -2.92 10.92 -7.49
CA SER A 44 -2.07 11.42 -6.41
C SER A 44 -2.92 12.19 -5.41
N ILE A 45 -2.76 11.86 -4.12
CA ILE A 45 -3.38 12.56 -2.99
C ILE A 45 -2.31 13.42 -2.35
N LEU A 46 -2.50 14.74 -2.45
CA LEU A 46 -1.55 15.74 -1.96
C LEU A 46 -2.09 16.41 -0.69
N GLY A 47 -1.19 16.80 0.20
CA GLY A 47 -1.54 17.56 1.41
C GLY A 47 -0.36 17.66 2.36
N HIS A 48 -0.44 18.62 3.30
CA HIS A 48 0.58 18.81 4.33
C HIS A 48 0.61 17.66 5.36
N ASN A 49 1.68 17.58 6.16
CA ASN A 49 1.77 16.60 7.23
C ASN A 49 0.65 16.82 8.26
N GLY A 50 0.07 15.71 8.74
CA GLY A 50 -1.06 15.76 9.67
C GLY A 50 -2.45 15.98 9.03
N SER A 51 -2.56 16.07 7.69
CA SER A 51 -3.86 16.24 7.01
C SER A 51 -4.68 14.96 6.82
N GLY A 52 -4.35 13.87 7.50
CA GLY A 52 -5.13 12.62 7.47
C GLY A 52 -4.81 11.67 6.31
N LYS A 53 -3.85 11.97 5.41
CA LYS A 53 -3.53 11.16 4.22
C LYS A 53 -3.18 9.71 4.55
N SER A 54 -2.29 9.47 5.52
CA SER A 54 -1.90 8.11 5.93
C SER A 54 -3.05 7.37 6.62
N THR A 55 -3.94 8.11 7.30
CA THR A 55 -5.18 7.55 7.84
C THR A 55 -6.10 7.10 6.71
N LEU A 56 -6.29 7.93 5.70
CA LEU A 56 -7.05 7.56 4.50
C LEU A 56 -6.42 6.35 3.79
N ALA A 57 -5.08 6.34 3.58
CA ALA A 57 -4.37 5.19 3.00
C ALA A 57 -4.68 3.88 3.70
N LYS A 58 -4.68 3.88 5.03
CA LYS A 58 -4.95 2.69 5.85
C LYS A 58 -6.38 2.19 5.71
N HIS A 59 -7.35 3.05 5.43
CA HIS A 59 -8.72 2.61 5.11
C HIS A 59 -8.77 1.90 3.75
N LEU A 60 -8.03 2.39 2.75
CA LEU A 60 -8.01 1.81 1.41
C LEU A 60 -7.41 0.40 1.34
N ASN A 61 -6.76 -0.07 2.41
CA ASN A 61 -6.26 -1.44 2.56
C ASN A 61 -6.90 -2.19 3.75
N ALA A 62 -7.99 -1.68 4.32
CA ALA A 62 -8.66 -2.23 5.50
C ALA A 62 -7.72 -2.49 6.70
N LEU A 63 -6.73 -1.60 6.91
CA LEU A 63 -5.95 -1.53 8.15
C LEU A 63 -6.68 -0.73 9.22
N LEU A 64 -7.56 0.17 8.80
CA LEU A 64 -8.51 0.89 9.65
C LEU A 64 -9.91 0.72 9.10
N SER A 65 -10.89 0.66 10.00
CA SER A 65 -12.31 0.70 9.65
C SER A 65 -12.84 2.12 9.79
N PRO A 66 -13.76 2.57 8.93
CA PRO A 66 -14.45 3.85 9.08
C PRO A 66 -15.13 3.97 10.43
N THR A 67 -15.10 5.15 11.04
CA THR A 67 -15.93 5.49 12.20
C THR A 67 -17.34 5.81 11.73
N GLU A 68 -17.44 6.55 10.60
CA GLU A 68 -18.71 6.87 9.93
C GLU A 68 -18.53 6.83 8.40
N GLY A 69 -19.65 6.80 7.67
CA GLY A 69 -19.68 6.72 6.22
C GLY A 69 -19.49 5.32 5.69
N THR A 70 -19.28 5.20 4.39
CA THR A 70 -19.11 3.92 3.70
C THR A 70 -17.89 3.93 2.80
N LEU A 71 -17.22 2.77 2.69
CA LEU A 71 -16.09 2.56 1.80
C LEU A 71 -16.22 1.20 1.12
N TYR A 72 -16.11 1.21 -0.21
CA TYR A 72 -16.05 0.00 -1.03
C TYR A 72 -14.75 -0.05 -1.81
N ILE A 73 -14.14 -1.23 -1.88
CA ILE A 73 -12.92 -1.51 -2.61
C ILE A 73 -13.19 -2.65 -3.59
N ASP A 74 -13.18 -2.36 -4.89
CA ASP A 74 -13.60 -3.27 -5.96
C ASP A 74 -14.99 -3.90 -5.69
N GLY A 75 -15.93 -3.08 -5.18
CA GLY A 75 -17.27 -3.49 -4.78
C GLY A 75 -17.39 -4.25 -3.45
N ILE A 76 -16.28 -4.46 -2.73
CA ILE A 76 -16.24 -5.13 -1.42
C ILE A 76 -16.32 -4.06 -0.33
N GLU A 77 -17.32 -4.17 0.55
CA GLU A 77 -17.52 -3.23 1.66
C GLU A 77 -16.40 -3.35 2.70
N ALA A 78 -15.70 -2.24 2.95
CA ALA A 78 -14.72 -2.14 4.03
C ALA A 78 -15.42 -1.94 5.38
N GLY A 79 -14.75 -2.36 6.47
CA GLY A 79 -15.31 -2.29 7.83
C GLY A 79 -15.94 -3.60 8.31
N LYS A 80 -16.20 -4.56 7.41
CA LYS A 80 -16.62 -5.91 7.77
C LYS A 80 -15.41 -6.82 7.91
N GLU A 81 -15.27 -7.49 9.06
CA GLU A 81 -14.12 -8.35 9.37
C GLU A 81 -13.92 -9.47 8.34
N GLU A 82 -15.00 -10.07 7.87
CA GLU A 82 -15.03 -11.12 6.85
C GLU A 82 -14.44 -10.68 5.50
N ASN A 83 -14.43 -9.37 5.21
CA ASN A 83 -13.95 -8.80 3.95
C ASN A 83 -12.48 -8.40 3.97
N ILE A 84 -11.86 -8.31 5.15
CA ILE A 84 -10.50 -7.76 5.31
C ILE A 84 -9.47 -8.46 4.43
N LEU A 85 -9.48 -9.80 4.41
CA LEU A 85 -8.52 -10.57 3.61
C LEU A 85 -8.70 -10.35 2.11
N ASN A 86 -9.95 -10.28 1.64
CA ASN A 86 -10.25 -10.03 0.23
C ASN A 86 -9.84 -8.62 -0.19
N ILE A 87 -10.07 -7.63 0.68
CA ILE A 87 -9.64 -6.25 0.43
C ILE A 87 -8.11 -6.17 0.37
N ARG A 88 -7.38 -6.78 1.32
CA ARG A 88 -5.90 -6.77 1.33
C ARG A 88 -5.27 -7.50 0.15
N ARG A 89 -5.95 -8.51 -0.40
CA ARG A 89 -5.55 -9.16 -1.66
C ARG A 89 -5.78 -8.26 -2.86
N THR A 90 -6.85 -7.47 -2.84
CA THR A 90 -7.28 -6.59 -3.93
C THR A 90 -6.46 -5.28 -3.95
N ALA A 91 -6.28 -4.66 -2.79
CA ALA A 91 -5.56 -3.39 -2.62
C ALA A 91 -4.35 -3.60 -1.71
N GLY A 92 -3.17 -3.74 -2.32
CA GLY A 92 -1.90 -3.84 -1.59
C GLY A 92 -1.45 -2.47 -1.08
N MET A 93 -0.69 -2.46 0.03
CA MET A 93 -0.17 -1.22 0.61
C MET A 93 1.35 -1.25 0.70
N VAL A 94 1.97 -0.14 0.31
CA VAL A 94 3.41 0.14 0.49
C VAL A 94 3.55 1.28 1.49
N PHE A 95 4.28 1.02 2.58
CA PHE A 95 4.46 1.99 3.66
C PHE A 95 5.61 2.96 3.36
N GLN A 96 5.57 4.10 4.05
CA GLN A 96 6.59 5.15 3.97
C GLN A 96 8.00 4.64 4.30
N ASN A 97 8.12 3.83 5.35
CA ASN A 97 9.40 3.22 5.75
C ASN A 97 9.41 1.73 5.36
N PRO A 98 10.25 1.32 4.37
CA PRO A 98 10.34 -0.07 3.96
C PRO A 98 10.85 -1.01 5.06
N ASP A 99 11.60 -0.52 6.06
CA ASP A 99 12.06 -1.35 7.18
C ASP A 99 10.90 -1.82 8.08
N ASN A 100 9.73 -1.16 8.03
CA ASN A 100 8.52 -1.60 8.72
C ASN A 100 7.74 -2.67 7.94
N GLN A 101 8.13 -2.94 6.69
CA GLN A 101 7.44 -3.85 5.79
C GLN A 101 8.26 -5.10 5.48
N ILE A 102 9.57 -4.94 5.30
CA ILE A 102 10.51 -6.04 4.98
C ILE A 102 10.81 -6.81 6.27
N ILE A 103 10.53 -8.11 6.28
CA ILE A 103 10.64 -8.97 7.46
C ILE A 103 11.65 -10.12 7.29
N ALA A 104 11.88 -10.60 6.06
CA ALA A 104 12.80 -11.70 5.82
C ALA A 104 14.26 -11.25 5.74
N SER A 105 15.18 -12.20 5.95
CA SER A 105 16.63 -11.96 5.87
C SER A 105 17.19 -12.01 4.45
N VAL A 106 16.41 -12.46 3.48
CA VAL A 106 16.74 -12.58 2.06
C VAL A 106 15.64 -11.94 1.21
N VAL A 107 16.03 -11.14 0.22
CA VAL A 107 15.11 -10.37 -0.63
C VAL A 107 14.04 -11.25 -1.29
N GLU A 108 14.42 -12.37 -1.92
CA GLU A 108 13.44 -13.21 -2.62
C GLU A 108 12.46 -13.90 -1.68
N GLU A 109 12.89 -14.23 -0.46
CA GLU A 109 12.03 -14.81 0.57
C GLU A 109 11.01 -13.78 1.05
N ASP A 110 11.44 -12.53 1.23
CA ASP A 110 10.54 -11.44 1.61
C ASP A 110 9.45 -11.19 0.56
N VAL A 111 9.83 -11.15 -0.72
CA VAL A 111 8.88 -10.99 -1.83
C VAL A 111 7.94 -12.19 -1.96
N GLY A 112 8.40 -13.40 -1.62
CA GLY A 112 7.61 -14.62 -1.61
C GLY A 112 6.62 -14.75 -0.45
N PHE A 113 6.85 -14.04 0.64
CA PHE A 113 6.08 -14.17 1.88
C PHE A 113 4.58 -13.86 1.71
N GLY A 114 4.24 -12.79 0.97
CA GLY A 114 2.85 -12.43 0.70
C GLY A 114 2.08 -13.52 -0.05
N PRO A 115 2.56 -13.98 -1.22
CA PRO A 115 1.97 -15.09 -1.95
C PRO A 115 1.84 -16.39 -1.14
N GLU A 116 2.84 -16.72 -0.31
CA GLU A 116 2.81 -17.90 0.56
C GLU A 116 1.65 -17.81 1.56
N ASN A 117 1.48 -16.67 2.23
CA ASN A 117 0.41 -16.45 3.20
C ASN A 117 -1.00 -16.52 2.60
N ILE A 118 -1.15 -16.28 1.31
CA ILE A 118 -2.45 -16.42 0.63
C ILE A 118 -2.64 -17.79 -0.04
N GLY A 119 -1.70 -18.74 0.20
CA GLY A 119 -1.82 -20.13 -0.21
C GLY A 119 -1.50 -20.39 -1.69
N ILE A 120 -0.64 -19.58 -2.31
CA ILE A 120 -0.18 -19.80 -3.69
C ILE A 120 0.78 -21.02 -3.71
N PRO A 121 0.68 -21.92 -4.70
CA PRO A 121 1.62 -23.04 -4.85
C PRO A 121 3.07 -22.57 -5.00
N THR A 122 4.03 -23.31 -4.41
CA THR A 122 5.44 -22.93 -4.36
C THR A 122 6.05 -22.62 -5.73
N ASP A 123 5.75 -23.42 -6.75
CA ASP A 123 6.28 -23.19 -8.11
C ASP A 123 5.77 -21.87 -8.71
N GLU A 124 4.53 -21.48 -8.41
CA GLU A 124 3.95 -20.22 -8.85
C GLU A 124 4.53 -19.05 -8.03
N ILE A 125 4.80 -19.25 -6.73
CA ILE A 125 5.43 -18.21 -5.89
C ILE A 125 6.73 -17.75 -6.53
N TRP A 126 7.64 -18.67 -6.87
CA TRP A 126 8.92 -18.30 -7.44
C TRP A 126 8.82 -17.59 -8.80
N GLN A 127 7.84 -17.96 -9.63
CA GLN A 127 7.56 -17.25 -10.89
C GLN A 127 7.08 -15.81 -10.63
N ARG A 128 6.23 -15.61 -9.61
CA ARG A 128 5.73 -14.29 -9.20
C ARG A 128 6.86 -13.44 -8.62
N VAL A 129 7.72 -14.02 -7.78
CA VAL A 129 8.90 -13.37 -7.19
C VAL A 129 9.84 -12.88 -8.29
N GLU A 130 10.23 -13.76 -9.22
CA GLU A 130 11.08 -13.39 -10.35
C GLU A 130 10.50 -12.25 -11.18
N LYS A 131 9.22 -12.38 -11.58
CA LYS A 131 8.52 -11.37 -12.37
C LYS A 131 8.42 -10.03 -11.64
N SER A 132 8.18 -10.05 -10.34
CA SER A 132 8.04 -8.84 -9.52
C SER A 132 9.38 -8.15 -9.32
N LEU A 133 10.42 -8.86 -8.94
CA LEU A 133 11.77 -8.30 -8.77
C LEU A 133 12.34 -7.76 -10.08
N LYS A 134 12.12 -8.44 -11.21
CA LYS A 134 12.51 -7.92 -12.53
C LYS A 134 11.79 -6.63 -12.88
N SER A 135 10.51 -6.50 -12.54
CA SER A 135 9.72 -5.32 -12.87
C SER A 135 10.15 -4.04 -12.15
N VAL A 136 10.85 -4.17 -11.03
CA VAL A 136 11.38 -3.04 -10.24
C VAL A 136 12.92 -2.97 -10.30
N GLY A 137 13.57 -3.72 -11.19
CA GLY A 137 15.03 -3.72 -11.37
C GLY A 137 15.82 -4.28 -10.19
N MET A 138 15.23 -5.21 -9.41
CA MET A 138 15.85 -5.75 -8.20
C MET A 138 16.24 -7.24 -8.29
N TRP A 139 16.13 -7.86 -9.47
CA TRP A 139 16.38 -9.30 -9.64
C TRP A 139 17.81 -9.73 -9.25
N GLU A 140 18.81 -8.92 -9.58
CA GLU A 140 20.21 -9.23 -9.26
C GLU A 140 20.50 -9.21 -7.76
N TYR A 141 19.66 -8.53 -6.99
CA TYR A 141 19.74 -8.44 -5.54
C TYR A 141 18.95 -9.51 -4.79
N ARG A 142 18.27 -10.45 -5.49
CA ARG A 142 17.34 -11.42 -4.90
C ARG A 142 17.92 -12.25 -3.75
N LYS A 143 19.22 -12.58 -3.81
CA LYS A 143 19.93 -13.35 -2.78
C LYS A 143 20.60 -12.49 -1.70
N HIS A 144 20.46 -11.16 -1.79
CA HIS A 144 21.04 -10.26 -0.81
C HIS A 144 20.20 -10.15 0.45
N SER A 145 20.86 -9.81 1.56
CA SER A 145 20.15 -9.37 2.75
C SER A 145 19.59 -7.97 2.52
N PRO A 146 18.32 -7.68 2.88
CA PRO A 146 17.73 -6.35 2.79
C PRO A 146 18.55 -5.29 3.54
N ASN A 147 19.23 -5.66 4.62
CA ASN A 147 20.08 -4.76 5.40
C ASN A 147 21.29 -4.19 4.63
N LYS A 148 21.66 -4.79 3.49
CA LYS A 148 22.74 -4.33 2.61
C LYS A 148 22.26 -3.43 1.47
N LEU A 149 20.94 -3.17 1.40
CA LEU A 149 20.32 -2.37 0.35
C LEU A 149 20.21 -0.91 0.77
N SER A 150 20.28 0.01 -0.23
CA SER A 150 19.93 1.41 -0.02
C SER A 150 18.44 1.58 0.27
N GLY A 151 18.01 2.73 0.80
CA GLY A 151 16.59 3.01 1.06
C GLY A 151 15.72 2.86 -0.19
N GLY A 152 16.16 3.38 -1.35
CA GLY A 152 15.46 3.22 -2.62
C GLY A 152 15.38 1.78 -3.11
N GLN A 153 16.44 0.99 -2.90
CA GLN A 153 16.42 -0.44 -3.20
C GLN A 153 15.44 -1.20 -2.31
N LYS A 154 15.44 -0.92 -0.99
CA LYS A 154 14.48 -1.50 -0.06
C LYS A 154 13.04 -1.16 -0.45
N GLN A 155 12.77 0.10 -0.83
CA GLN A 155 11.44 0.51 -1.25
C GLN A 155 10.99 -0.23 -2.51
N ARG A 156 11.86 -0.44 -3.49
CA ARG A 156 11.55 -1.26 -4.68
C ARG A 156 11.31 -2.73 -4.31
N VAL A 157 12.02 -3.28 -3.34
CA VAL A 157 11.75 -4.64 -2.83
C VAL A 157 10.38 -4.70 -2.16
N ALA A 158 10.01 -3.72 -1.34
CA ALA A 158 8.68 -3.64 -0.72
C ALA A 158 7.56 -3.58 -1.78
N ILE A 159 7.75 -2.79 -2.85
CA ILE A 159 6.84 -2.75 -4.00
C ILE A 159 6.76 -4.12 -4.68
N ALA A 160 7.90 -4.79 -4.89
CA ALA A 160 7.91 -6.13 -5.49
C ALA A 160 7.15 -7.15 -4.65
N GLY A 161 7.24 -7.10 -3.31
CA GLY A 161 6.49 -7.95 -2.39
C GLY A 161 4.98 -7.76 -2.55
N VAL A 162 4.53 -6.52 -2.62
CA VAL A 162 3.11 -6.22 -2.89
C VAL A 162 2.69 -6.72 -4.28
N MET A 163 3.53 -6.51 -5.30
CA MET A 163 3.26 -6.93 -6.68
C MET A 163 3.20 -8.45 -6.86
N ALA A 164 3.94 -9.22 -6.06
CA ALA A 164 3.92 -10.68 -6.11
C ALA A 164 2.55 -11.25 -5.70
N MET A 165 1.77 -10.50 -4.93
CA MET A 165 0.38 -10.84 -4.60
C MET A 165 -0.59 -10.58 -5.75
N GLN A 166 -0.17 -9.88 -6.81
CA GLN A 166 -0.97 -9.51 -8.00
C GLN A 166 -2.24 -8.69 -7.64
N PRO A 167 -2.10 -7.61 -6.87
CA PRO A 167 -3.25 -6.79 -6.50
C PRO A 167 -3.81 -6.02 -7.70
N LYS A 168 -5.09 -5.64 -7.65
CA LYS A 168 -5.73 -4.76 -8.63
C LYS A 168 -5.43 -3.28 -8.38
N CYS A 169 -5.12 -2.94 -7.13
CA CYS A 169 -4.79 -1.59 -6.68
C CYS A 169 -3.55 -1.61 -5.77
N ILE A 170 -2.73 -0.58 -5.86
CA ILE A 170 -1.62 -0.36 -4.93
C ILE A 170 -1.75 1.04 -4.34
N VAL A 171 -1.80 1.10 -3.01
CA VAL A 171 -1.75 2.32 -2.22
C VAL A 171 -0.31 2.53 -1.75
N LEU A 172 0.30 3.66 -2.10
CA LEU A 172 1.66 4.01 -1.69
C LEU A 172 1.59 5.21 -0.75
N ASP A 173 1.92 4.98 0.52
CA ASP A 173 1.93 6.02 1.54
C ASP A 173 3.33 6.63 1.64
N GLU A 174 3.52 7.79 1.02
CA GLU A 174 4.78 8.54 0.97
C GLU A 174 6.02 7.70 0.58
N PRO A 175 5.97 6.91 -0.51
CA PRO A 175 6.99 5.89 -0.82
C PRO A 175 8.36 6.48 -1.14
N THR A 176 8.48 7.78 -1.29
CA THR A 176 9.71 8.47 -1.67
C THR A 176 10.24 9.43 -0.60
N ALA A 177 9.58 9.53 0.56
CA ALA A 177 9.92 10.53 1.59
C ALA A 177 11.34 10.39 2.15
N MET A 178 11.86 9.15 2.22
CA MET A 178 13.18 8.84 2.80
C MET A 178 14.26 8.61 1.72
N LEU A 179 13.99 8.95 0.45
CA LEU A 179 14.89 8.63 -0.65
C LEU A 179 15.61 9.88 -1.16
N ASP A 180 16.84 9.66 -1.65
CA ASP A 180 17.57 10.62 -2.46
C ASP A 180 16.88 10.88 -3.82
N PRO A 181 17.24 11.90 -4.57
CA PRO A 181 16.57 12.25 -5.83
C PRO A 181 16.53 11.11 -6.86
N ASP A 182 17.62 10.35 -6.99
CA ASP A 182 17.72 9.24 -7.94
C ASP A 182 16.82 8.08 -7.51
N GLY A 183 16.83 7.70 -6.22
CA GLY A 183 15.94 6.69 -5.67
C GLY A 183 14.46 7.06 -5.80
N ARG A 184 14.10 8.35 -5.67
CA ARG A 184 12.73 8.83 -5.91
C ARG A 184 12.30 8.59 -7.34
N LYS A 185 13.15 8.98 -8.29
CA LYS A 185 12.89 8.81 -9.72
C LYS A 185 12.68 7.33 -10.04
N ASP A 186 13.58 6.47 -9.60
CA ASP A 186 13.50 5.02 -9.83
C ASP A 186 12.20 4.40 -9.32
N VAL A 187 11.76 4.80 -8.11
CA VAL A 187 10.51 4.30 -7.50
C VAL A 187 9.29 4.79 -8.29
N ILE A 188 9.24 6.06 -8.65
CA ILE A 188 8.12 6.63 -9.40
C ILE A 188 8.03 6.02 -10.80
N GLU A 189 9.17 5.84 -11.49
CA GLU A 189 9.21 5.18 -12.80
C GLU A 189 8.70 3.73 -12.71
N ALA A 190 9.15 2.95 -11.71
CA ALA A 190 8.67 1.59 -11.50
C ALA A 190 7.15 1.55 -11.27
N VAL A 191 6.60 2.43 -10.44
CA VAL A 191 5.16 2.51 -10.16
C VAL A 191 4.37 2.93 -11.40
N HIS A 192 4.89 3.88 -12.18
CA HIS A 192 4.29 4.32 -13.45
C HIS A 192 4.24 3.19 -14.48
N GLU A 193 5.32 2.42 -14.60
CA GLU A 193 5.34 1.24 -15.48
C GLU A 193 4.29 0.18 -15.08
N LEU A 194 4.08 -0.03 -13.78
CA LEU A 194 3.07 -0.96 -13.30
C LEU A 194 1.65 -0.53 -13.72
N ASN A 195 1.34 0.76 -13.60
CA ASN A 195 0.06 1.28 -14.06
C ASN A 195 -0.09 1.13 -15.58
N LEU A 196 0.86 1.64 -16.36
CA LEU A 196 0.77 1.67 -17.81
C LEU A 196 0.80 0.28 -18.47
N LYS A 197 1.71 -0.61 -17.99
CA LYS A 197 1.93 -1.92 -18.62
C LYS A 197 0.99 -3.00 -18.11
N ARG A 198 0.47 -2.87 -16.88
CA ARG A 198 -0.35 -3.91 -16.22
C ARG A 198 -1.75 -3.45 -15.85
N GLY A 199 -2.07 -2.18 -16.05
CA GLY A 199 -3.39 -1.63 -15.72
C GLY A 199 -3.72 -1.63 -14.21
N VAL A 200 -2.71 -1.71 -13.35
CA VAL A 200 -2.89 -1.67 -11.89
C VAL A 200 -3.32 -0.26 -11.49
N THR A 201 -4.36 -0.14 -10.69
CA THR A 201 -4.76 1.15 -10.12
C THR A 201 -3.72 1.61 -9.11
N ILE A 202 -3.28 2.86 -9.21
CA ILE A 202 -2.28 3.43 -8.31
C ILE A 202 -2.87 4.60 -7.55
N ILE A 203 -2.70 4.57 -6.22
CA ILE A 203 -3.02 5.68 -5.32
C ILE A 203 -1.71 6.08 -4.64
N LEU A 204 -1.15 7.19 -5.08
CA LEU A 204 0.10 7.73 -4.56
C LEU A 204 -0.21 8.85 -3.57
N ILE A 205 0.16 8.67 -2.31
CA ILE A 205 0.08 9.69 -1.28
C ILE A 205 1.45 10.33 -1.12
N THR A 206 1.50 11.65 -1.23
CA THR A 206 2.75 12.40 -1.10
C THR A 206 2.49 13.83 -0.63
N HIS A 207 3.51 14.45 -0.05
CA HIS A 207 3.52 15.87 0.28
C HIS A 207 4.42 16.67 -0.70
N TYR A 208 5.08 15.99 -1.64
CA TYR A 208 5.87 16.61 -2.71
C TYR A 208 5.03 16.81 -3.97
N MET A 209 5.15 17.99 -4.56
CA MET A 209 4.66 18.29 -5.91
C MET A 209 5.78 18.13 -6.93
#